data_213f14af52c2e60f46df282ecf9b8ce2
#
_entry.id   213f14af52c2e60f46df282ecf9b8ce2
#
_cell.length_a   1.000
_cell.length_b   1.000
_cell.length_c   1.000
_cell.angle_alpha   90.00
_cell.angle_beta   90.00
_cell.angle_gamma   90.00
#
_symmetry.space_group_name_H-M   'P 1'
#
loop_
_entity.id
_entity.type
_entity.pdbx_description
1 polymer ?
#
loop_
_entity_poly.entity_id
_entity_poly.type
_entity_poly.pdbx_seq_one_letter_code
_entity_poly.pdbx_strand_id
1 'polypeptide(L)'
;RYAEIVEFFRLCVASIAAVVIFIAFTLVMFQERRVPISVYFLSAMFASSLTLYSRLTYRMYRNTKLAQRARSRRRTLVIGAGDAASTLLHEFAKNKSPEMNIICCVDDAPEKVGRSIMGIEIMGTTEDIPELVERCEIETILFAIPTVDDENKRRILSICNKTKCNVRILPDIVQLIANGGKDVLSRVRDVRVEDVLGREQIELTDLTNTLVSGKVVMVTGGGGSIGSELCRQIAACGPKRLIIVDIYENSAYSVQQELKRRYGSALKLDVCIASVRDSKKVDRLFARYQPDVVFHAAAHKHVPLMEDAPEEAVKNNVFGTYNVALSADKYGVGRFVLISTDKAVNPTNVMGATKRLCEMIVQALAQKSKTKFVAVRFGNVLGSNGS
;
A
#
# COMPACT_ATOMS: atom_id res chain seq x y z
N ARG A 1 40.50 -2.43 10.99
CA ARG A 1 41.92 -2.35 10.66
C ARG A 1 42.78 -3.07 11.69
N TYR A 2 42.57 -2.92 12.99
CA TYR A 2 43.40 -3.57 14.06
C TYR A 2 43.25 -5.08 14.16
N ALA A 3 42.07 -5.65 13.88
CA ALA A 3 41.83 -7.09 13.87
C ALA A 3 42.66 -7.82 12.77
N GLU A 4 42.97 -7.17 11.68
CA GLU A 4 43.70 -7.75 10.54
C GLU A 4 45.18 -8.00 10.87
N ILE A 5 45.83 -7.14 11.65
CA ILE A 5 47.25 -7.28 12.04
C ILE A 5 47.41 -8.41 13.07
N VAL A 6 46.52 -8.51 14.06
CA VAL A 6 46.55 -9.54 15.09
C VAL A 6 46.29 -10.93 14.49
N GLU A 7 45.38 -11.05 13.53
CA GLU A 7 45.12 -12.31 12.82
C GLU A 7 46.34 -12.76 11.99
N PHE A 8 47.03 -11.83 11.31
CA PHE A 8 48.25 -12.12 10.57
C PHE A 8 49.34 -12.63 11.49
N PHE A 9 49.54 -12.01 12.67
CA PHE A 9 50.54 -12.44 13.66
C PHE A 9 50.25 -13.83 14.20
N ARG A 10 48.99 -14.14 14.50
CA ARG A 10 48.58 -15.51 14.92
C ARG A 10 48.86 -16.56 13.85
N LEU A 11 48.73 -16.20 12.59
CA LEU A 11 49.00 -17.10 11.44
C LEU A 11 50.50 -17.41 11.34
N CYS A 12 51.35 -16.40 11.48
CA CYS A 12 52.79 -16.55 11.48
C CYS A 12 53.24 -17.48 12.65
N VAL A 13 52.72 -17.23 13.84
CA VAL A 13 53.04 -18.07 15.03
C VAL A 13 52.56 -19.53 14.83
N ALA A 14 51.35 -19.73 14.31
CA ALA A 14 50.83 -21.07 14.04
C ALA A 14 51.63 -21.81 12.96
N SER A 15 52.09 -21.12 11.92
CA SER A 15 52.96 -21.69 10.87
C SER A 15 54.31 -22.09 11.40
N ILE A 16 54.93 -21.27 12.24
CA ILE A 16 56.21 -21.60 12.88
C ILE A 16 56.04 -22.83 13.80
N ALA A 17 55.00 -22.87 14.62
CA ALA A 17 54.73 -24.01 15.51
C ALA A 17 54.51 -25.31 14.70
N ALA A 18 53.79 -25.27 13.59
CA ALA A 18 53.55 -26.42 12.72
C ALA A 18 54.88 -26.96 12.12
N VAL A 19 55.79 -26.07 11.72
CA VAL A 19 57.13 -26.44 11.19
C VAL A 19 57.97 -27.10 12.29
N VAL A 20 57.96 -26.56 13.51
CA VAL A 20 58.70 -27.15 14.65
C VAL A 20 58.18 -28.55 15.00
N ILE A 21 56.84 -28.71 15.02
CA ILE A 21 56.23 -30.04 15.26
C ILE A 21 56.58 -31.00 14.12
N PHE A 22 56.60 -30.58 12.88
CA PHE A 22 56.97 -31.41 11.74
C PHE A 22 58.43 -31.84 11.79
N ILE A 23 59.35 -30.95 12.17
CA ILE A 23 60.78 -31.29 12.41
C ILE A 23 60.91 -32.30 13.53
N ALA A 24 60.25 -32.08 14.68
CA ALA A 24 60.30 -33.00 15.82
C ALA A 24 59.74 -34.39 15.43
N PHE A 25 58.63 -34.43 14.72
CA PHE A 25 58.04 -35.71 14.26
C PHE A 25 58.96 -36.46 13.32
N THR A 26 59.61 -35.82 12.35
CA THR A 26 60.52 -36.46 11.39
C THR A 26 61.79 -36.92 12.05
N LEU A 27 62.35 -36.24 13.08
CA LEU A 27 63.49 -36.66 13.86
C LEU A 27 63.19 -37.92 14.67
N VAL A 28 61.98 -38.08 15.21
CA VAL A 28 61.53 -39.24 15.95
C VAL A 28 61.28 -40.46 15.04
N MET A 29 60.63 -40.27 13.91
CA MET A 29 60.18 -41.36 13.02
C MET A 29 61.29 -41.90 12.12
N PHE A 30 62.27 -41.07 11.71
CA PHE A 30 63.30 -41.42 10.73
C PHE A 30 64.72 -41.34 11.34
N GLN A 31 64.96 -42.10 12.35
CA GLN A 31 66.28 -42.12 13.09
C GLN A 31 67.47 -42.46 12.18
N GLU A 32 67.31 -43.25 11.13
CA GLU A 32 68.38 -43.70 10.24
C GLU A 32 68.59 -42.91 8.96
N ARG A 33 67.58 -42.07 8.56
CA ARG A 33 67.62 -41.21 7.32
C ARG A 33 67.39 -39.76 7.65
N ARG A 34 68.47 -38.98 7.65
CA ARG A 34 68.30 -37.50 7.81
C ARG A 34 67.71 -36.89 6.60
N VAL A 35 66.52 -36.29 6.75
CA VAL A 35 65.83 -35.50 5.70
C VAL A 35 66.65 -34.22 5.46
N PRO A 36 66.93 -33.85 4.19
CA PRO A 36 67.69 -32.62 3.92
C PRO A 36 66.95 -31.36 4.43
N ILE A 37 67.71 -30.42 4.98
CA ILE A 37 67.16 -29.16 5.55
C ILE A 37 66.34 -28.40 4.52
N SER A 38 66.66 -28.47 3.25
CA SER A 38 65.91 -27.88 2.13
C SER A 38 64.44 -28.36 2.04
N VAL A 39 64.15 -29.63 2.43
CA VAL A 39 62.80 -30.18 2.43
C VAL A 39 61.91 -29.50 3.49
N TYR A 40 62.48 -29.27 4.66
CA TYR A 40 61.77 -28.59 5.75
C TYR A 40 61.47 -27.15 5.36
N PHE A 41 62.41 -26.46 4.74
CA PHE A 41 62.22 -25.07 4.28
C PHE A 41 61.16 -24.96 3.17
N LEU A 42 61.27 -25.86 2.16
CA LEU A 42 60.29 -25.91 1.07
C LEU A 42 58.88 -26.26 1.55
N SER A 43 58.75 -27.24 2.43
CA SER A 43 57.44 -27.64 2.99
C SER A 43 56.79 -26.52 3.83
N ALA A 44 57.58 -25.78 4.61
CA ALA A 44 57.14 -24.65 5.39
C ALA A 44 56.66 -23.49 4.47
N MET A 45 57.41 -23.20 3.43
CA MET A 45 57.08 -22.17 2.46
C MET A 45 55.81 -22.54 1.67
N PHE A 46 55.67 -23.80 1.26
CA PHE A 46 54.51 -24.28 0.55
C PHE A 46 53.22 -24.24 1.43
N ALA A 47 53.33 -24.75 2.69
CA ALA A 47 52.21 -24.74 3.64
C ALA A 47 51.76 -23.31 3.98
N SER A 48 52.70 -22.38 4.17
CA SER A 48 52.39 -20.97 4.45
C SER A 48 51.73 -20.29 3.25
N SER A 49 52.21 -20.56 2.03
CA SER A 49 51.63 -20.04 0.79
C SER A 49 50.21 -20.56 0.54
N LEU A 50 49.98 -21.85 0.76
CA LEU A 50 48.69 -22.49 0.61
C LEU A 50 47.66 -21.97 1.63
N THR A 51 48.05 -21.76 2.87
CA THR A 51 47.17 -21.16 3.91
C THR A 51 46.82 -19.70 3.59
N LEU A 52 47.81 -18.92 3.12
CA LEU A 52 47.57 -17.54 2.70
C LEU A 52 46.65 -17.49 1.49
N TYR A 53 46.86 -18.32 0.48
CA TYR A 53 46.04 -18.43 -0.72
C TYR A 53 44.59 -18.84 -0.37
N SER A 54 44.39 -19.84 0.45
CA SER A 54 43.07 -20.30 0.91
C SER A 54 42.30 -19.19 1.63
N ARG A 55 42.98 -18.40 2.48
CA ARG A 55 42.32 -17.27 3.16
C ARG A 55 42.00 -16.11 2.25
N LEU A 56 42.89 -15.78 1.31
CA LEU A 56 42.61 -14.70 0.32
C LEU A 56 41.44 -15.08 -0.58
N THR A 57 41.39 -16.34 -1.08
CA THR A 57 40.26 -16.80 -1.89
C THR A 57 38.95 -16.85 -1.10
N TYR A 58 38.97 -17.31 0.17
CA TYR A 58 37.78 -17.25 1.03
C TYR A 58 37.31 -15.81 1.29
N ARG A 59 38.25 -14.87 1.53
CA ARG A 59 37.94 -13.47 1.73
C ARG A 59 37.36 -12.84 0.47
N MET A 60 37.93 -13.11 -0.72
CA MET A 60 37.39 -12.66 -2.01
C MET A 60 35.98 -13.22 -2.25
N TYR A 61 35.79 -14.51 -2.03
CA TYR A 61 34.49 -15.17 -2.17
C TYR A 61 33.43 -14.59 -1.21
N ARG A 62 33.81 -14.35 0.04
CA ARG A 62 32.91 -13.72 1.03
C ARG A 62 32.57 -12.27 0.64
N ASN A 63 33.55 -11.51 0.18
CA ASN A 63 33.32 -10.12 -0.26
C ASN A 63 32.47 -10.06 -1.54
N THR A 64 32.68 -10.95 -2.51
CA THR A 64 31.85 -11.02 -3.71
C THR A 64 30.40 -11.45 -3.38
N LYS A 65 30.20 -12.41 -2.47
CA LYS A 65 28.85 -12.77 -1.99
C LYS A 65 28.18 -11.62 -1.22
N LEU A 66 28.91 -10.85 -0.43
CA LEU A 66 28.38 -9.68 0.26
C LEU A 66 28.03 -8.57 -0.72
N ALA A 67 28.87 -8.34 -1.72
CA ALA A 67 28.61 -7.36 -2.79
C ALA A 67 27.40 -7.77 -3.68
N GLN A 68 27.26 -9.06 -4.03
CA GLN A 68 26.11 -9.57 -4.75
C GLN A 68 24.82 -9.44 -3.93
N ARG A 69 24.85 -9.73 -2.62
CA ARG A 69 23.72 -9.50 -1.73
C ARG A 69 23.37 -8.03 -1.56
N ALA A 70 24.35 -7.13 -1.60
CA ALA A 70 24.12 -5.68 -1.58
C ALA A 70 23.50 -5.18 -2.90
N ARG A 71 23.87 -5.75 -4.04
CA ARG A 71 23.25 -5.44 -5.36
C ARG A 71 21.81 -5.94 -5.49
N SER A 72 21.45 -6.98 -4.76
CA SER A 72 20.07 -7.52 -4.73
C SER A 72 19.12 -6.73 -3.80
N ARG A 73 19.61 -5.73 -3.08
CA ARG A 73 18.81 -4.91 -2.17
C ARG A 73 18.30 -3.67 -2.88
N ARG A 74 17.04 -3.33 -2.63
CA ARG A 74 16.42 -2.12 -3.19
C ARG A 74 17.15 -0.87 -2.70
N ARG A 75 17.62 -0.05 -3.63
CA ARG A 75 18.27 1.22 -3.34
C ARG A 75 17.26 2.18 -2.74
N THR A 76 17.52 2.63 -1.51
CA THR A 76 16.54 3.36 -0.69
C THR A 76 17.03 4.75 -0.33
N LEU A 77 16.19 5.76 -0.53
CA LEU A 77 16.35 7.13 -0.06
C LEU A 77 15.48 7.30 1.19
N VAL A 78 16.01 7.95 2.23
CA VAL A 78 15.27 8.26 3.47
C VAL A 78 14.92 9.74 3.52
N ILE A 79 13.66 10.06 3.74
CA ILE A 79 13.19 11.43 3.94
C ILE A 79 13.16 11.73 5.43
N GLY A 80 13.89 12.75 5.83
CA GLY A 80 14.13 13.17 7.21
C GLY A 80 15.46 12.68 7.76
N ALA A 81 16.16 13.57 8.48
CA ALA A 81 17.41 13.31 9.17
C ALA A 81 17.33 13.74 10.65
N GLY A 82 16.21 13.41 11.31
CA GLY A 82 15.97 13.63 12.74
C GLY A 82 16.15 12.34 13.54
N ASP A 83 15.65 12.35 14.79
CA ASP A 83 15.78 11.23 15.73
C ASP A 83 15.10 9.95 15.22
N ALA A 84 13.99 10.09 14.52
CA ALA A 84 13.28 8.97 13.89
C ALA A 84 14.14 8.26 12.84
N ALA A 85 14.75 9.04 11.95
CA ALA A 85 15.66 8.53 10.94
C ALA A 85 16.90 7.90 11.60
N SER A 86 17.46 8.53 12.62
CA SER A 86 18.60 8.00 13.38
C SER A 86 18.29 6.64 14.00
N THR A 87 17.13 6.50 14.67
CA THR A 87 16.67 5.25 15.27
C THR A 87 16.49 4.16 14.21
N LEU A 88 15.87 4.51 13.10
CA LEU A 88 15.64 3.61 11.97
C LEU A 88 16.95 3.15 11.35
N LEU A 89 17.90 4.07 11.09
CA LEU A 89 19.23 3.75 10.55
C LEU A 89 20.03 2.85 11.49
N HIS A 90 19.91 3.08 12.81
CA HIS A 90 20.54 2.22 13.81
C HIS A 90 20.02 0.78 13.76
N GLU A 91 18.71 0.61 13.66
CA GLU A 91 18.08 -0.71 13.50
C GLU A 91 18.47 -1.38 12.18
N PHE A 92 18.57 -0.64 11.08
CA PHE A 92 19.07 -1.16 9.80
C PHE A 92 20.52 -1.64 9.90
N ALA A 93 21.38 -0.88 10.59
CA ALA A 93 22.78 -1.26 10.82
C ALA A 93 22.90 -2.54 11.68
N LYS A 94 22.05 -2.68 12.72
CA LYS A 94 22.04 -3.80 13.65
C LYS A 94 21.47 -5.07 13.03
N ASN A 95 20.32 -4.99 12.38
CA ASN A 95 19.56 -6.15 11.90
C ASN A 95 19.91 -6.56 10.46
N LYS A 96 20.82 -5.84 9.76
CA LYS A 96 21.22 -6.08 8.35
C LYS A 96 20.01 -6.49 7.51
N SER A 97 18.98 -5.62 7.45
CA SER A 97 17.77 -5.90 6.70
C SER A 97 18.13 -6.42 5.30
N PRO A 98 17.63 -7.59 4.89
CA PRO A 98 18.00 -8.19 3.62
C PRO A 98 17.39 -7.45 2.41
N GLU A 99 16.42 -6.57 2.61
CA GLU A 99 15.59 -6.02 1.53
C GLU A 99 15.98 -4.62 1.07
N MET A 100 16.55 -3.77 1.93
CA MET A 100 16.83 -2.36 1.64
C MET A 100 18.30 -2.02 1.80
N ASN A 101 18.79 -1.15 0.91
CA ASN A 101 20.12 -0.55 0.97
C ASN A 101 19.96 0.97 0.98
N ILE A 102 20.22 1.61 2.12
CA ILE A 102 20.06 3.06 2.26
C ILE A 102 21.24 3.74 1.60
N ILE A 103 20.98 4.57 0.60
CA ILE A 103 21.97 5.25 -0.23
C ILE A 103 22.22 6.68 0.27
N CYS A 104 21.13 7.42 0.55
CA CYS A 104 21.19 8.81 0.98
C CYS A 104 19.99 9.18 1.82
N CYS A 105 20.10 10.32 2.51
CA CYS A 105 19.00 11.00 3.19
C CYS A 105 18.73 12.35 2.55
N VAL A 106 17.53 12.90 2.74
CA VAL A 106 17.15 14.28 2.43
C VAL A 106 16.47 14.91 3.65
N ASP A 107 16.69 16.20 3.89
CA ASP A 107 16.05 16.94 5.00
C ASP A 107 15.92 18.42 4.59
N ASP A 108 14.76 19.03 4.88
CA ASP A 108 14.48 20.42 4.50
C ASP A 108 15.23 21.46 5.39
N ALA A 109 15.90 21.02 6.47
CA ALA A 109 16.71 21.88 7.31
C ALA A 109 18.07 22.16 6.63
N PRO A 110 18.35 23.42 6.18
CA PRO A 110 19.54 23.75 5.41
C PRO A 110 20.86 23.43 6.13
N GLU A 111 20.87 23.52 7.46
CA GLU A 111 22.05 23.23 8.27
C GLU A 111 22.43 21.74 8.31
N LYS A 112 21.55 20.85 7.87
CA LYS A 112 21.80 19.41 7.82
C LYS A 112 22.32 18.95 6.46
N VAL A 113 22.01 19.66 5.39
CA VAL A 113 22.42 19.31 4.02
C VAL A 113 23.95 19.29 3.93
N GLY A 114 24.50 18.26 3.31
CA GLY A 114 25.96 18.03 3.22
C GLY A 114 26.58 17.38 4.46
N ARG A 115 25.80 17.16 5.53
CA ARG A 115 26.25 16.38 6.69
C ARG A 115 25.91 14.91 6.52
N SER A 116 26.37 14.08 7.45
CA SER A 116 26.07 12.66 7.46
C SER A 116 25.41 12.24 8.78
N ILE A 117 24.43 11.36 8.68
CA ILE A 117 23.78 10.69 9.81
C ILE A 117 24.12 9.20 9.76
N MET A 118 24.79 8.68 10.79
CA MET A 118 25.26 7.29 10.86
C MET A 118 26.07 6.82 9.62
N GLY A 119 26.84 7.74 9.00
CA GLY A 119 27.66 7.45 7.83
C GLY A 119 26.90 7.51 6.49
N ILE A 120 25.62 7.92 6.50
CA ILE A 120 24.80 8.15 5.31
C ILE A 120 24.70 9.65 5.09
N GLU A 121 25.00 10.10 3.88
CA GLU A 121 25.05 11.53 3.51
C GLU A 121 23.63 12.09 3.32
N ILE A 122 23.42 13.32 3.78
CA ILE A 122 22.21 14.12 3.53
C ILE A 122 22.48 14.94 2.28
N MET A 123 21.98 14.45 1.12
CA MET A 123 22.39 14.91 -0.20
C MET A 123 21.59 16.12 -0.72
N GLY A 124 20.53 16.52 -0.02
CA GLY A 124 19.68 17.64 -0.43
C GLY A 124 18.43 17.78 0.40
N THR A 125 17.51 18.58 -0.12
CA THR A 125 16.16 18.83 0.43
C THR A 125 15.11 17.90 -0.18
N THR A 126 13.87 18.01 0.25
CA THR A 126 12.76 17.23 -0.34
C THR A 126 12.46 17.61 -1.79
N GLU A 127 12.80 18.83 -2.22
CA GLU A 127 12.64 19.26 -3.63
C GLU A 127 13.61 18.54 -4.58
N ASP A 128 14.77 18.13 -4.07
CA ASP A 128 15.82 17.45 -4.85
C ASP A 128 15.53 15.95 -5.06
N ILE A 129 14.46 15.40 -4.48
CA ILE A 129 14.11 13.98 -4.56
C ILE A 129 14.06 13.45 -6.00
N PRO A 130 13.39 14.11 -6.98
CA PRO A 130 13.31 13.57 -8.33
C PRO A 130 14.70 13.43 -8.99
N GLU A 131 15.60 14.42 -8.82
CA GLU A 131 16.97 14.37 -9.34
C GLU A 131 17.80 13.29 -8.66
N LEU A 132 17.70 13.19 -7.32
CA LEU A 132 18.42 12.19 -6.54
C LEU A 132 17.97 10.77 -6.86
N VAL A 133 16.68 10.56 -7.16
CA VAL A 133 16.13 9.27 -7.59
C VAL A 133 16.79 8.80 -8.86
N GLU A 134 16.92 9.65 -9.86
CA GLU A 134 17.56 9.32 -11.13
C GLU A 134 19.09 9.15 -10.97
N ARG A 135 19.77 10.09 -10.32
CA ARG A 135 21.22 10.08 -10.14
C ARG A 135 21.71 8.90 -9.31
N CYS A 136 20.96 8.53 -8.28
CA CYS A 136 21.31 7.44 -7.36
C CYS A 136 20.57 6.14 -7.64
N GLU A 137 19.82 6.03 -8.73
CA GLU A 137 19.03 4.83 -9.10
C GLU A 137 18.20 4.30 -7.91
N ILE A 138 17.43 5.18 -7.27
CA ILE A 138 16.61 4.85 -6.12
C ILE A 138 15.35 4.09 -6.56
N GLU A 139 15.07 2.97 -5.90
CA GLU A 139 13.88 2.14 -6.13
C GLU A 139 12.81 2.33 -5.07
N THR A 140 13.23 2.70 -3.85
CA THR A 140 12.32 2.87 -2.70
C THR A 140 12.61 4.19 -2.00
N ILE A 141 11.56 4.89 -1.62
CA ILE A 141 11.62 6.09 -0.78
C ILE A 141 11.01 5.74 0.57
N LEU A 142 11.72 6.03 1.65
CA LEU A 142 11.26 5.78 3.00
C LEU A 142 11.00 7.09 3.73
N PHE A 143 9.74 7.37 4.03
CA PHE A 143 9.31 8.56 4.74
C PHE A 143 9.49 8.36 6.25
N ALA A 144 10.47 9.04 6.86
CA ALA A 144 10.87 8.90 8.26
C ALA A 144 10.69 10.19 9.07
N ILE A 145 9.64 10.99 8.78
CA ILE A 145 9.28 12.20 9.54
C ILE A 145 7.89 11.98 10.17
N PRO A 146 7.81 11.43 11.39
CA PRO A 146 6.51 11.09 12.00
C PRO A 146 5.70 12.30 12.45
N THR A 147 6.34 13.41 12.80
CA THR A 147 5.71 14.61 13.39
C THR A 147 5.55 15.76 12.40
N VAL A 148 5.55 15.47 11.10
CA VAL A 148 5.29 16.49 10.06
C VAL A 148 3.80 16.82 10.01
N ASP A 149 3.47 18.12 9.82
CA ASP A 149 2.10 18.54 9.60
C ASP A 149 1.53 17.98 8.29
N ASP A 150 0.20 17.92 8.19
CA ASP A 150 -0.51 17.31 7.07
C ASP A 150 -0.25 18.03 5.74
N GLU A 151 0.03 19.33 5.74
CA GLU A 151 0.29 20.13 4.55
C GLU A 151 1.66 19.78 3.96
N ASN A 152 2.71 19.79 4.78
CA ASN A 152 4.05 19.39 4.39
C ASN A 152 4.11 17.90 4.01
N LYS A 153 3.40 17.04 4.72
CA LYS A 153 3.28 15.62 4.37
C LYS A 153 2.72 15.42 2.97
N ARG A 154 1.65 16.14 2.62
CA ARG A 154 1.04 16.09 1.27
C ARG A 154 1.99 16.64 0.21
N ARG A 155 2.67 17.77 0.49
CA ARG A 155 3.68 18.34 -0.40
C ARG A 155 4.76 17.32 -0.73
N ILE A 156 5.38 16.73 0.29
CA ILE A 156 6.45 15.75 0.12
C ILE A 156 5.97 14.51 -0.62
N LEU A 157 4.82 13.95 -0.25
CA LEU A 157 4.25 12.79 -0.96
C LEU A 157 3.89 13.11 -2.41
N SER A 158 3.47 14.35 -2.72
CA SER A 158 3.25 14.81 -4.08
C SER A 158 4.54 14.84 -4.91
N ILE A 159 5.67 15.22 -4.29
CA ILE A 159 7.00 15.17 -4.93
C ILE A 159 7.40 13.70 -5.18
N CYS A 160 7.23 12.83 -4.19
CA CYS A 160 7.51 11.40 -4.33
C CYS A 160 6.69 10.74 -5.44
N ASN A 161 5.42 11.12 -5.61
CA ASN A 161 4.55 10.58 -6.66
C ASN A 161 4.97 10.97 -8.09
N LYS A 162 5.80 11.99 -8.27
CA LYS A 162 6.41 12.31 -9.57
C LYS A 162 7.50 11.31 -9.96
N THR A 163 7.99 10.54 -9.01
CA THR A 163 8.96 9.46 -9.21
C THR A 163 8.26 8.13 -9.42
N LYS A 164 8.95 7.16 -10.00
CA LYS A 164 8.44 5.78 -10.15
C LYS A 164 8.77 4.87 -8.96
N CYS A 165 9.25 5.45 -7.86
CA CYS A 165 9.70 4.72 -6.69
C CYS A 165 8.54 4.19 -5.85
N ASN A 166 8.78 3.07 -5.17
CA ASN A 166 7.86 2.59 -4.14
C ASN A 166 8.04 3.44 -2.87
N VAL A 167 6.97 4.11 -2.43
CA VAL A 167 6.99 4.97 -1.24
C VAL A 167 6.49 4.19 -0.04
N ARG A 168 7.33 4.13 1.01
CA ARG A 168 7.01 3.50 2.29
C ARG A 168 7.04 4.53 3.41
N ILE A 169 6.22 4.35 4.42
CA ILE A 169 6.12 5.24 5.57
C ILE A 169 6.44 4.52 6.87
N LEU A 170 7.14 5.22 7.75
CA LEU A 170 7.30 4.81 9.14
C LEU A 170 6.12 5.39 9.95
N PRO A 171 5.24 4.57 10.54
CA PRO A 171 4.15 5.05 11.40
C PRO A 171 4.69 5.72 12.66
N ASP A 172 3.82 6.48 13.32
CA ASP A 172 4.09 7.38 14.45
C ASP A 172 5.01 6.81 15.54
N ILE A 173 6.02 7.58 15.94
CA ILE A 173 7.03 7.20 16.95
C ILE A 173 6.43 7.07 18.35
N VAL A 174 5.35 7.78 18.68
CA VAL A 174 4.73 7.74 20.02
C VAL A 174 4.30 6.30 20.35
N GLN A 175 3.79 5.57 19.38
CA GLN A 175 3.48 4.14 19.53
C GLN A 175 4.73 3.24 19.56
N LEU A 176 5.86 3.70 19.01
CA LEU A 176 7.13 2.98 19.03
C LEU A 176 7.80 3.00 20.41
N ILE A 177 7.77 4.15 21.07
CA ILE A 177 8.35 4.36 22.41
C ILE A 177 7.50 3.63 23.47
N ALA A 178 6.17 3.66 23.37
CA ALA A 178 5.26 2.97 24.29
C ALA A 178 5.42 1.44 24.29
N ASN A 179 5.94 0.84 23.22
CA ASN A 179 6.12 -0.61 23.08
C ASN A 179 7.58 -1.07 23.17
N GLY A 180 8.47 -0.30 23.79
CA GLY A 180 9.85 -0.70 24.11
C GLY A 180 10.80 -0.79 22.92
N GLY A 181 10.54 -0.09 21.81
CA GLY A 181 11.54 0.11 20.73
C GLY A 181 11.97 -1.14 19.93
N LYS A 182 11.36 -2.29 20.18
CA LYS A 182 11.71 -3.53 19.46
C LYS A 182 10.90 -3.61 18.16
N ASP A 183 11.62 -3.76 17.05
CA ASP A 183 11.06 -4.11 15.74
C ASP A 183 10.47 -2.94 14.90
N VAL A 184 11.24 -1.85 14.77
CA VAL A 184 10.87 -0.68 13.92
C VAL A 184 10.72 -1.08 12.45
N LEU A 185 11.54 -2.03 11.97
CA LEU A 185 11.56 -2.47 10.57
C LEU A 185 10.30 -3.21 10.14
N SER A 186 9.67 -3.97 11.04
CA SER A 186 8.43 -4.70 10.74
C SER A 186 7.22 -3.78 10.56
N ARG A 187 7.34 -2.53 11.01
CA ARG A 187 6.28 -1.51 10.92
C ARG A 187 6.37 -0.61 9.70
N VAL A 188 7.48 -0.67 8.96
CA VAL A 188 7.58 0.04 7.68
C VAL A 188 6.58 -0.58 6.71
N ARG A 189 5.63 0.21 6.26
CA ARG A 189 4.56 -0.22 5.34
C ARG A 189 4.44 0.71 4.14
N ASP A 190 3.80 0.23 3.12
CA ASP A 190 3.48 1.06 1.96
C ASP A 190 2.53 2.20 2.37
N VAL A 191 2.66 3.36 1.71
CA VAL A 191 1.79 4.52 1.95
C VAL A 191 0.36 4.15 1.60
N ARG A 192 -0.55 4.39 2.53
CA ARG A 192 -1.98 4.21 2.34
C ARG A 192 -2.63 5.54 1.97
N VAL A 193 -3.82 5.46 1.42
CA VAL A 193 -4.61 6.66 1.06
C VAL A 193 -4.87 7.55 2.28
N GLU A 194 -5.05 6.96 3.45
CA GLU A 194 -5.26 7.65 4.72
C GLU A 194 -4.07 8.53 5.11
N ASP A 195 -2.85 8.08 4.83
CA ASP A 195 -1.62 8.84 5.11
C ASP A 195 -1.53 10.14 4.30
N VAL A 196 -2.17 10.18 3.13
CA VAL A 196 -2.23 11.36 2.26
C VAL A 196 -3.37 12.30 2.66
N LEU A 197 -4.46 11.76 3.21
CA LEU A 197 -5.65 12.55 3.52
C LEU A 197 -5.56 13.35 4.82
N GLY A 198 -4.73 12.93 5.79
CA GLY A 198 -4.64 13.54 7.11
C GLY A 198 -5.97 13.50 7.87
N ARG A 199 -6.78 12.46 7.64
CA ARG A 199 -8.04 12.22 8.35
C ARG A 199 -7.98 10.85 8.99
N GLU A 200 -8.41 10.78 10.24
CA GLU A 200 -8.62 9.50 10.90
C GLU A 200 -9.65 8.67 10.14
N GLN A 201 -9.37 7.39 9.99
CA GLN A 201 -10.31 6.46 9.39
C GLN A 201 -11.48 6.27 10.37
N ILE A 202 -12.69 6.54 9.89
CA ILE A 202 -13.90 6.24 10.67
C ILE A 202 -14.11 4.73 10.60
N GLU A 203 -13.93 4.04 11.71
CA GLU A 203 -14.30 2.63 11.82
C GLU A 203 -15.82 2.49 11.76
N LEU A 204 -16.29 1.57 10.90
CA LEU A 204 -17.72 1.26 10.80
C LEU A 204 -18.15 0.61 12.11
N THR A 205 -18.95 1.34 12.88
CA THR A 205 -19.52 0.87 14.14
C THR A 205 -20.64 -0.15 13.91
N ASP A 206 -21.04 -0.90 14.96
CA ASP A 206 -22.12 -1.93 14.93
C ASP A 206 -23.47 -1.43 14.39
N LEU A 207 -23.68 -0.12 14.31
CA LEU A 207 -24.88 0.50 13.71
C LEU A 207 -25.09 0.16 12.23
N THR A 208 -24.02 -0.07 11.46
CA THR A 208 -24.08 -0.49 10.06
C THR A 208 -24.59 -1.93 9.91
N ASN A 209 -24.23 -2.81 10.84
CA ASN A 209 -24.68 -4.19 10.86
C ASN A 209 -26.19 -4.28 10.98
N THR A 210 -26.84 -3.49 11.84
CA THR A 210 -28.28 -3.51 12.05
C THR A 210 -29.10 -3.05 10.84
N LEU A 211 -28.50 -2.23 9.97
CA LEU A 211 -29.17 -1.68 8.80
C LEU A 211 -29.39 -2.72 7.70
N VAL A 212 -28.43 -3.61 7.46
CA VAL A 212 -28.39 -4.50 6.29
C VAL A 212 -28.37 -5.99 6.65
N SER A 213 -27.95 -6.35 7.87
CA SER A 213 -27.89 -7.75 8.32
C SER A 213 -29.26 -8.41 8.27
N GLY A 214 -29.33 -9.61 7.68
CA GLY A 214 -30.56 -10.38 7.54
C GLY A 214 -31.58 -9.81 6.56
N LYS A 215 -31.29 -8.72 5.83
CA LYS A 215 -32.21 -8.04 4.91
C LYS A 215 -31.88 -8.33 3.45
N VAL A 216 -32.87 -8.11 2.60
CA VAL A 216 -32.71 -8.11 1.14
C VAL A 216 -32.26 -6.73 0.71
N VAL A 217 -31.05 -6.64 0.20
CA VAL A 217 -30.42 -5.37 -0.17
C VAL A 217 -30.18 -5.30 -1.67
N MET A 218 -30.59 -4.19 -2.29
CA MET A 218 -30.36 -3.93 -3.71
C MET A 218 -29.40 -2.74 -3.88
N VAL A 219 -28.39 -2.92 -4.73
CA VAL A 219 -27.43 -1.86 -5.10
C VAL A 219 -27.53 -1.64 -6.59
N THR A 220 -28.00 -0.47 -7.02
CA THR A 220 -27.97 -0.07 -8.43
C THR A 220 -26.67 0.66 -8.74
N GLY A 221 -26.08 0.43 -9.91
CA GLY A 221 -24.73 0.89 -10.23
C GLY A 221 -23.66 0.10 -9.43
N GLY A 222 -23.96 -1.15 -9.10
CA GLY A 222 -23.11 -1.97 -8.24
C GLY A 222 -21.79 -2.42 -8.87
N GLY A 223 -21.60 -2.26 -10.18
CA GLY A 223 -20.33 -2.44 -10.87
C GLY A 223 -19.44 -1.20 -10.88
N GLY A 224 -19.95 -0.03 -10.50
CA GLY A 224 -19.18 1.22 -10.38
C GLY A 224 -18.27 1.24 -9.16
N SER A 225 -17.36 2.24 -9.07
CA SER A 225 -16.42 2.36 -7.95
C SER A 225 -17.09 2.41 -6.58
N ILE A 226 -18.11 3.26 -6.41
CA ILE A 226 -18.85 3.37 -5.14
C ILE A 226 -19.75 2.15 -4.91
N GLY A 227 -20.49 1.74 -5.95
CA GLY A 227 -21.44 0.63 -5.86
C GLY A 227 -20.75 -0.70 -5.53
N SER A 228 -19.57 -0.98 -6.11
CA SER A 228 -18.83 -2.20 -5.83
C SER A 228 -18.30 -2.24 -4.40
N GLU A 229 -17.85 -1.10 -3.87
CA GLU A 229 -17.41 -1.01 -2.48
C GLU A 229 -18.59 -1.16 -1.51
N LEU A 230 -19.74 -0.55 -1.79
CA LEU A 230 -20.96 -0.81 -1.04
C LEU A 230 -21.32 -2.29 -1.04
N CYS A 231 -21.22 -2.97 -2.21
CA CYS A 231 -21.50 -4.42 -2.28
C CYS A 231 -20.54 -5.23 -1.41
N ARG A 232 -19.24 -4.87 -1.34
CA ARG A 232 -18.26 -5.54 -0.48
C ARG A 232 -18.60 -5.39 1.00
N GLN A 233 -18.88 -4.16 1.43
CA GLN A 233 -19.21 -3.86 2.82
C GLN A 233 -20.54 -4.47 3.23
N ILE A 234 -21.57 -4.39 2.40
CA ILE A 234 -22.87 -5.03 2.64
C ILE A 234 -22.72 -6.55 2.76
N ALA A 235 -21.92 -7.17 1.88
CA ALA A 235 -21.67 -8.61 1.92
C ALA A 235 -21.02 -9.05 3.24
N ALA A 236 -20.12 -8.22 3.80
CA ALA A 236 -19.47 -8.48 5.09
C ALA A 236 -20.46 -8.44 6.28
N CYS A 237 -21.55 -7.67 6.15
CA CYS A 237 -22.59 -7.54 7.20
C CYS A 237 -23.63 -8.67 7.19
N GLY A 238 -23.51 -9.71 6.37
CA GLY A 238 -24.42 -10.86 6.34
C GLY A 238 -25.85 -10.53 5.91
N PRO A 239 -26.10 -9.97 4.72
CA PRO A 239 -27.45 -9.74 4.22
C PRO A 239 -28.16 -11.07 3.95
N LYS A 240 -29.49 -11.09 4.04
CA LYS A 240 -30.30 -12.23 3.60
C LYS A 240 -30.12 -12.52 2.11
N ARG A 241 -29.99 -11.45 1.32
CA ARG A 241 -29.70 -11.49 -0.12
C ARG A 241 -29.12 -10.14 -0.58
N LEU A 242 -28.12 -10.18 -1.44
CA LEU A 242 -27.57 -9.00 -2.11
C LEU A 242 -27.91 -9.05 -3.60
N ILE A 243 -28.53 -7.98 -4.12
CA ILE A 243 -28.87 -7.83 -5.55
C ILE A 243 -28.03 -6.71 -6.11
N ILE A 244 -27.21 -7.01 -7.11
CA ILE A 244 -26.43 -6.06 -7.88
C ILE A 244 -27.19 -5.75 -9.18
N VAL A 245 -27.50 -4.48 -9.43
CA VAL A 245 -28.12 -4.04 -10.68
C VAL A 245 -27.15 -3.10 -11.37
N ASP A 246 -26.72 -3.44 -12.58
CA ASP A 246 -25.84 -2.60 -13.38
C ASP A 246 -26.15 -2.76 -14.86
N ILE A 247 -25.83 -1.73 -15.66
CA ILE A 247 -25.96 -1.79 -17.12
C ILE A 247 -24.71 -2.43 -17.75
N TYR A 248 -23.54 -2.29 -17.10
CA TYR A 248 -22.26 -2.77 -17.60
C TYR A 248 -21.89 -4.13 -17.05
N GLU A 249 -22.02 -5.16 -17.89
CA GLU A 249 -21.87 -6.56 -17.48
C GLU A 249 -20.48 -6.91 -16.93
N ASN A 250 -19.41 -6.38 -17.56
CA ASN A 250 -18.04 -6.79 -17.17
C ASN A 250 -17.69 -6.39 -15.74
N SER A 251 -18.03 -5.16 -15.35
CA SER A 251 -17.81 -4.71 -13.97
C SER A 251 -18.70 -5.47 -12.98
N ALA A 252 -19.98 -5.67 -13.32
CA ALA A 252 -20.90 -6.44 -12.48
C ALA A 252 -20.43 -7.89 -12.30
N TYR A 253 -19.94 -8.52 -13.37
CA TYR A 253 -19.36 -9.87 -13.34
C TYR A 253 -18.10 -9.94 -12.46
N SER A 254 -17.20 -8.97 -12.58
CA SER A 254 -15.97 -8.91 -11.76
C SER A 254 -16.30 -8.86 -10.28
N VAL A 255 -17.25 -8.01 -9.87
CA VAL A 255 -17.71 -7.92 -8.46
C VAL A 255 -18.39 -9.23 -8.03
N GLN A 256 -19.20 -9.84 -8.90
CA GLN A 256 -19.82 -11.15 -8.63
C GLN A 256 -18.77 -12.22 -8.36
N GLN A 257 -17.74 -12.34 -9.20
CA GLN A 257 -16.69 -13.34 -9.04
C GLN A 257 -15.88 -13.14 -7.78
N GLU A 258 -15.57 -11.87 -7.44
CA GLU A 258 -14.89 -11.51 -6.21
C GLU A 258 -15.69 -11.95 -4.97
N LEU A 259 -16.97 -11.56 -4.90
CA LEU A 259 -17.84 -11.87 -3.77
C LEU A 259 -18.13 -13.38 -3.65
N LYS A 260 -18.33 -14.08 -4.77
CA LYS A 260 -18.49 -15.54 -4.77
C LYS A 260 -17.24 -16.26 -4.27
N ARG A 261 -16.04 -15.82 -4.66
CA ARG A 261 -14.78 -16.41 -4.16
C ARG A 261 -14.62 -16.19 -2.66
N ARG A 262 -15.04 -15.02 -2.14
CA ARG A 262 -14.84 -14.65 -0.74
C ARG A 262 -15.87 -15.30 0.19
N TYR A 263 -17.13 -15.38 -0.22
CA TYR A 263 -18.24 -15.80 0.65
C TYR A 263 -18.89 -17.13 0.23
N GLY A 264 -18.63 -17.63 -0.97
CA GLY A 264 -19.18 -18.90 -1.47
C GLY A 264 -20.71 -18.97 -1.39
N SER A 265 -21.21 -20.05 -0.84
CA SER A 265 -22.66 -20.30 -0.64
C SER A 265 -23.28 -19.55 0.55
N ALA A 266 -22.44 -18.93 1.42
CA ALA A 266 -22.93 -18.17 2.57
C ALA A 266 -23.64 -16.85 2.14
N LEU A 267 -23.27 -16.29 0.98
CA LEU A 267 -23.89 -15.09 0.43
C LEU A 267 -24.85 -15.44 -0.72
N LYS A 268 -26.15 -15.19 -0.52
CA LYS A 268 -27.14 -15.23 -1.62
C LYS A 268 -26.97 -13.97 -2.48
N LEU A 269 -26.29 -14.11 -3.62
CA LEU A 269 -25.94 -13.02 -4.52
C LEU A 269 -26.60 -13.19 -5.88
N ASP A 270 -27.39 -12.19 -6.29
CA ASP A 270 -27.95 -12.07 -7.64
C ASP A 270 -27.36 -10.86 -8.36
N VAL A 271 -27.02 -11.04 -9.64
CA VAL A 271 -26.57 -9.96 -10.52
C VAL A 271 -27.57 -9.82 -11.65
N CYS A 272 -28.10 -8.60 -11.83
CA CYS A 272 -29.10 -8.27 -12.83
C CYS A 272 -28.54 -7.21 -13.77
N ILE A 273 -28.37 -7.56 -15.05
CA ILE A 273 -27.98 -6.59 -16.06
C ILE A 273 -29.24 -5.85 -16.50
N ALA A 274 -29.31 -4.56 -16.11
CA ALA A 274 -30.46 -3.71 -16.37
C ALA A 274 -30.08 -2.22 -16.31
N SER A 275 -30.73 -1.43 -17.17
CA SER A 275 -30.66 0.03 -17.11
C SER A 275 -31.72 0.56 -16.15
N VAL A 276 -31.35 1.52 -15.29
CA VAL A 276 -32.31 2.25 -14.45
C VAL A 276 -33.29 3.12 -15.25
N ARG A 277 -32.98 3.38 -16.54
CA ARG A 277 -33.88 4.09 -17.48
C ARG A 277 -35.10 3.26 -17.86
N ASP A 278 -34.99 1.92 -17.83
CA ASP A 278 -36.07 1.00 -18.17
C ASP A 278 -36.99 0.81 -16.96
N SER A 279 -38.01 1.62 -16.85
CA SER A 279 -38.99 1.58 -15.76
C SER A 279 -39.68 0.23 -15.62
N LYS A 280 -40.01 -0.44 -16.76
CA LYS A 280 -40.64 -1.77 -16.74
C LYS A 280 -39.73 -2.85 -16.19
N LYS A 281 -38.43 -2.80 -16.53
CA LYS A 281 -37.43 -3.72 -16.00
C LYS A 281 -37.18 -3.47 -14.53
N VAL A 282 -37.06 -2.20 -14.13
CA VAL A 282 -36.91 -1.81 -12.72
C VAL A 282 -38.11 -2.31 -11.91
N ASP A 283 -39.32 -2.03 -12.34
CA ASP A 283 -40.55 -2.49 -11.65
C ASP A 283 -40.57 -4.01 -11.47
N ARG A 284 -40.23 -4.78 -12.51
CA ARG A 284 -40.11 -6.26 -12.42
C ARG A 284 -39.07 -6.73 -11.44
N LEU A 285 -37.92 -6.04 -11.33
CA LEU A 285 -36.88 -6.37 -10.34
C LEU A 285 -37.38 -6.15 -8.93
N PHE A 286 -38.06 -5.03 -8.66
CA PHE A 286 -38.65 -4.75 -7.34
C PHE A 286 -39.75 -5.74 -6.99
N ALA A 287 -40.64 -6.07 -7.92
CA ALA A 287 -41.68 -7.09 -7.73
C ALA A 287 -41.08 -8.44 -7.37
N ARG A 288 -40.00 -8.86 -8.05
CA ARG A 288 -39.31 -10.15 -7.84
C ARG A 288 -38.57 -10.25 -6.52
N TYR A 289 -37.79 -9.23 -6.19
CA TYR A 289 -36.85 -9.32 -5.09
C TYR A 289 -37.36 -8.69 -3.79
N GLN A 290 -38.31 -7.77 -3.86
CA GLN A 290 -38.89 -7.02 -2.74
C GLN A 290 -37.81 -6.57 -1.74
N PRO A 291 -36.88 -5.68 -2.17
CA PRO A 291 -35.75 -5.27 -1.34
C PRO A 291 -36.22 -4.50 -0.10
N ASP A 292 -35.62 -4.79 1.06
CA ASP A 292 -35.82 -4.04 2.28
C ASP A 292 -35.07 -2.72 2.27
N VAL A 293 -33.87 -2.72 1.64
CA VAL A 293 -32.98 -1.56 1.54
C VAL A 293 -32.45 -1.42 0.11
N VAL A 294 -32.44 -0.19 -0.39
CA VAL A 294 -31.93 0.16 -1.73
C VAL A 294 -30.85 1.21 -1.59
N PHE A 295 -29.66 0.92 -2.14
CA PHE A 295 -28.61 1.90 -2.39
C PHE A 295 -28.58 2.23 -3.88
N HIS A 296 -28.90 3.49 -4.21
CA HIS A 296 -28.93 3.95 -5.59
C HIS A 296 -27.66 4.70 -5.93
N ALA A 297 -26.68 3.99 -6.54
CA ALA A 297 -25.40 4.52 -6.98
C ALA A 297 -25.25 4.62 -8.52
N ALA A 298 -26.28 4.23 -9.28
CA ALA A 298 -26.29 4.33 -10.73
C ALA A 298 -26.38 5.79 -11.16
N ALA A 299 -25.33 6.33 -11.79
CA ALA A 299 -25.31 7.68 -12.33
C ALA A 299 -24.20 7.87 -13.36
N HIS A 300 -24.39 8.78 -14.31
CA HIS A 300 -23.32 9.38 -15.09
C HIS A 300 -22.68 10.51 -14.29
N LYS A 301 -21.34 10.49 -14.13
CA LYS A 301 -20.62 11.38 -13.19
C LYS A 301 -19.58 12.30 -13.82
N HIS A 302 -19.13 12.00 -15.06
CA HIS A 302 -18.07 12.77 -15.70
C HIS A 302 -18.61 14.10 -16.24
N VAL A 303 -18.20 15.21 -15.62
CA VAL A 303 -18.69 16.54 -15.93
C VAL A 303 -18.50 16.88 -17.41
N PRO A 304 -17.29 16.79 -18.02
CA PRO A 304 -17.11 17.15 -19.43
C PRO A 304 -18.05 16.40 -20.37
N LEU A 305 -18.17 15.07 -20.18
CA LEU A 305 -19.03 14.25 -21.03
C LEU A 305 -20.53 14.59 -20.88
N MET A 306 -20.94 15.04 -19.69
CA MET A 306 -22.33 15.43 -19.45
C MET A 306 -22.64 16.84 -19.92
N GLU A 307 -21.66 17.71 -20.08
CA GLU A 307 -21.80 18.97 -20.78
C GLU A 307 -22.02 18.74 -22.28
N ASP A 308 -21.31 17.76 -22.87
CA ASP A 308 -21.46 17.41 -24.30
C ASP A 308 -22.75 16.61 -24.57
N ALA A 309 -23.29 15.89 -23.58
CA ALA A 309 -24.50 15.07 -23.74
C ALA A 309 -25.48 15.24 -22.56
N PRO A 310 -26.06 16.45 -22.40
CA PRO A 310 -26.94 16.78 -21.27
C PRO A 310 -28.19 15.91 -21.20
N GLU A 311 -28.76 15.52 -22.35
CA GLU A 311 -29.94 14.65 -22.43
C GLU A 311 -29.67 13.26 -21.84
N GLU A 312 -28.47 12.73 -21.99
CA GLU A 312 -28.09 11.45 -21.42
C GLU A 312 -27.93 11.55 -19.91
N ALA A 313 -27.40 12.68 -19.41
CA ALA A 313 -27.36 12.97 -17.98
C ALA A 313 -28.77 13.02 -17.38
N VAL A 314 -29.71 13.70 -18.01
CA VAL A 314 -31.11 13.78 -17.56
C VAL A 314 -31.77 12.40 -17.60
N LYS A 315 -31.69 11.69 -18.73
CA LYS A 315 -32.31 10.37 -18.88
C LYS A 315 -31.80 9.38 -17.83
N ASN A 316 -30.48 9.34 -17.63
CA ASN A 316 -29.89 8.36 -16.71
C ASN A 316 -30.01 8.78 -15.24
N ASN A 317 -29.63 10.02 -14.91
CA ASN A 317 -29.58 10.45 -13.53
C ASN A 317 -30.99 10.80 -13.02
N VAL A 318 -31.73 11.67 -13.71
CA VAL A 318 -33.02 12.16 -13.22
C VAL A 318 -34.12 11.10 -13.39
N PHE A 319 -34.38 10.64 -14.62
CA PHE A 319 -35.40 9.62 -14.85
C PHE A 319 -35.04 8.27 -14.28
N GLY A 320 -33.74 7.88 -14.29
CA GLY A 320 -33.27 6.67 -13.63
C GLY A 320 -33.54 6.68 -12.13
N THR A 321 -33.22 7.79 -11.45
CA THR A 321 -33.53 7.94 -10.00
C THR A 321 -35.01 7.93 -9.75
N TYR A 322 -35.82 8.61 -10.59
CA TYR A 322 -37.28 8.64 -10.48
C TYR A 322 -37.89 7.24 -10.59
N ASN A 323 -37.50 6.46 -11.58
CA ASN A 323 -37.97 5.08 -11.77
C ASN A 323 -37.67 4.18 -10.56
N VAL A 324 -36.43 4.25 -10.06
CA VAL A 324 -35.99 3.40 -8.92
C VAL A 324 -36.67 3.85 -7.63
N ALA A 325 -36.81 5.16 -7.40
CA ALA A 325 -37.46 5.69 -6.22
C ALA A 325 -38.98 5.44 -6.19
N LEU A 326 -39.67 5.58 -7.33
CA LEU A 326 -41.12 5.22 -7.45
C LEU A 326 -41.33 3.73 -7.20
N SER A 327 -40.44 2.85 -7.72
CA SER A 327 -40.56 1.42 -7.47
C SER A 327 -40.29 1.12 -6.00
N ALA A 328 -39.36 1.83 -5.35
CA ALA A 328 -39.10 1.68 -3.91
C ALA A 328 -40.32 2.06 -3.08
N ASP A 329 -41.02 3.15 -3.41
CA ASP A 329 -42.26 3.55 -2.76
C ASP A 329 -43.38 2.53 -3.00
N LYS A 330 -43.61 2.15 -4.25
CA LYS A 330 -44.66 1.20 -4.67
C LYS A 330 -44.55 -0.14 -3.97
N TYR A 331 -43.34 -0.66 -3.80
CA TYR A 331 -43.10 -2.00 -3.18
C TYR A 331 -42.75 -1.90 -1.70
N GLY A 332 -42.90 -0.75 -1.06
CA GLY A 332 -42.77 -0.59 0.38
C GLY A 332 -41.37 -0.84 0.92
N VAL A 333 -40.33 -0.41 0.18
CA VAL A 333 -38.93 -0.49 0.62
C VAL A 333 -38.76 0.25 1.95
N GLY A 334 -38.14 -0.39 2.95
CA GLY A 334 -37.96 0.23 4.26
C GLY A 334 -37.05 1.45 4.22
N ARG A 335 -35.97 1.41 3.40
CA ARG A 335 -35.02 2.52 3.27
C ARG A 335 -34.43 2.63 1.87
N PHE A 336 -34.43 3.84 1.34
CA PHE A 336 -33.81 4.19 0.06
C PHE A 336 -32.71 5.22 0.28
N VAL A 337 -31.48 4.91 -0.15
CA VAL A 337 -30.31 5.79 -0.02
C VAL A 337 -29.84 6.19 -1.41
N LEU A 338 -29.98 7.49 -1.73
CA LEU A 338 -29.43 8.09 -2.94
C LEU A 338 -27.96 8.47 -2.69
N ILE A 339 -27.08 7.96 -3.52
CA ILE A 339 -25.69 8.41 -3.57
C ILE A 339 -25.63 9.70 -4.38
N SER A 340 -25.34 10.83 -3.72
CA SER A 340 -25.23 12.16 -4.31
C SER A 340 -23.79 12.70 -4.22
N THR A 341 -23.58 13.95 -4.54
CA THR A 341 -22.26 14.59 -4.64
C THR A 341 -22.30 16.01 -4.08
N ASP A 342 -21.15 16.53 -3.67
CA ASP A 342 -20.91 17.94 -3.34
C ASP A 342 -21.30 18.89 -4.48
N LYS A 343 -21.14 18.43 -5.75
CA LYS A 343 -21.49 19.20 -6.96
C LYS A 343 -22.98 19.45 -7.14
N ALA A 344 -23.84 18.79 -6.34
CA ALA A 344 -25.27 19.09 -6.26
C ALA A 344 -25.58 20.31 -5.39
N VAL A 345 -24.58 20.87 -4.69
CA VAL A 345 -24.71 22.11 -3.91
C VAL A 345 -24.39 23.28 -4.82
N ASN A 346 -25.38 24.16 -5.09
CA ASN A 346 -25.25 25.27 -6.01
C ASN A 346 -24.60 24.85 -7.34
N PRO A 347 -25.27 23.97 -8.13
CA PRO A 347 -24.64 23.32 -9.26
C PRO A 347 -24.28 24.31 -10.36
N THR A 348 -23.04 24.24 -10.83
CA THR A 348 -22.50 25.07 -11.93
C THR A 348 -22.32 24.27 -13.22
N ASN A 349 -22.75 23.00 -13.24
CA ASN A 349 -22.62 22.12 -14.38
C ASN A 349 -23.81 21.15 -14.47
N VAL A 350 -24.03 20.60 -15.69
CA VAL A 350 -25.16 19.71 -16.00
C VAL A 350 -25.23 18.51 -15.07
N MET A 351 -24.10 17.82 -14.82
CA MET A 351 -24.05 16.64 -13.94
C MET A 351 -24.51 17.01 -12.53
N GLY A 352 -23.98 18.10 -11.96
CA GLY A 352 -24.40 18.60 -10.63
C GLY A 352 -25.88 18.99 -10.60
N ALA A 353 -26.39 19.66 -11.62
CA ALA A 353 -27.79 20.02 -11.74
C ALA A 353 -28.71 18.78 -11.79
N THR A 354 -28.33 17.73 -12.55
CA THR A 354 -29.11 16.49 -12.59
C THR A 354 -29.10 15.79 -11.23
N LYS A 355 -27.98 15.77 -10.50
CA LYS A 355 -27.93 15.21 -9.14
C LYS A 355 -28.77 16.02 -8.15
N ARG A 356 -28.80 17.34 -8.28
CA ARG A 356 -29.70 18.19 -7.49
C ARG A 356 -31.16 17.85 -7.73
N LEU A 357 -31.58 17.65 -8.98
CA LEU A 357 -32.92 17.20 -9.31
C LEU A 357 -33.23 15.82 -8.71
N CYS A 358 -32.26 14.88 -8.72
CA CYS A 358 -32.42 13.59 -8.05
C CYS A 358 -32.71 13.74 -6.54
N GLU A 359 -32.01 14.67 -5.87
CA GLU A 359 -32.24 14.94 -4.44
C GLU A 359 -33.64 15.52 -4.22
N MET A 360 -34.09 16.42 -5.08
CA MET A 360 -35.43 17.01 -5.00
C MET A 360 -36.53 15.95 -5.18
N ILE A 361 -36.37 15.01 -6.13
CA ILE A 361 -37.25 13.85 -6.32
C ILE A 361 -37.36 13.02 -5.02
N VAL A 362 -36.21 12.68 -4.47
CA VAL A 362 -36.11 11.88 -3.21
C VAL A 362 -36.76 12.64 -2.06
N GLN A 363 -36.54 13.95 -1.92
CA GLN A 363 -37.16 14.79 -0.89
C GLN A 363 -38.68 14.86 -1.05
N ALA A 364 -39.18 15.03 -2.29
CA ALA A 364 -40.61 15.10 -2.56
C ALA A 364 -41.32 13.77 -2.21
N LEU A 365 -40.69 12.62 -2.54
CA LEU A 365 -41.21 11.30 -2.16
C LEU A 365 -41.18 11.08 -0.67
N ALA A 366 -40.11 11.51 0.02
CA ALA A 366 -40.00 11.39 1.48
C ALA A 366 -41.17 12.02 2.26
N GLN A 367 -41.80 13.04 1.71
CA GLN A 367 -42.95 13.72 2.35
C GLN A 367 -44.24 12.89 2.32
N LYS A 368 -44.37 11.95 1.39
CA LYS A 368 -45.64 11.25 1.08
C LYS A 368 -45.54 9.74 1.28
N SER A 369 -44.33 9.18 1.28
CA SER A 369 -44.05 7.76 1.30
C SER A 369 -43.79 7.24 2.73
N LYS A 370 -44.05 5.95 2.94
CA LYS A 370 -43.62 5.22 4.15
C LYS A 370 -42.14 4.79 4.07
N THR A 371 -41.55 4.79 2.87
CA THR A 371 -40.13 4.52 2.64
C THR A 371 -39.29 5.67 3.21
N LYS A 372 -38.26 5.32 3.99
CA LYS A 372 -37.30 6.33 4.49
C LYS A 372 -36.31 6.68 3.39
N PHE A 373 -36.56 7.78 2.69
CA PHE A 373 -35.70 8.31 1.66
C PHE A 373 -34.59 9.18 2.26
N VAL A 374 -33.33 8.92 1.88
CA VAL A 374 -32.15 9.67 2.32
C VAL A 374 -31.24 9.95 1.12
N ALA A 375 -30.67 11.13 1.05
CA ALA A 375 -29.58 11.45 0.11
C ALA A 375 -28.29 11.70 0.88
N VAL A 376 -27.18 11.06 0.44
CA VAL A 376 -25.85 11.22 1.02
C VAL A 376 -24.95 11.91 0.02
N ARG A 377 -24.37 13.04 0.40
CA ARG A 377 -23.41 13.82 -0.39
C ARG A 377 -21.99 13.53 0.08
N PHE A 378 -21.07 13.36 -0.85
CA PHE A 378 -19.63 13.33 -0.57
C PHE A 378 -18.85 13.93 -1.73
N GLY A 379 -17.62 14.34 -1.48
CA GLY A 379 -16.70 14.90 -2.46
C GLY A 379 -16.04 13.85 -3.33
N ASN A 380 -14.86 14.17 -3.84
CA ASN A 380 -14.09 13.24 -4.66
C ASN A 380 -13.58 12.08 -3.79
N VAL A 381 -13.81 10.87 -4.30
CA VAL A 381 -13.33 9.63 -3.66
C VAL A 381 -12.03 9.22 -4.31
N LEU A 382 -10.96 9.18 -3.52
CA LEU A 382 -9.64 8.77 -3.99
C LEU A 382 -9.67 7.32 -4.48
N GLY A 383 -8.93 7.06 -5.56
CA GLY A 383 -8.89 5.72 -6.17
C GLY A 383 -10.15 5.34 -6.94
N SER A 384 -11.16 6.22 -7.08
CA SER A 384 -12.29 5.95 -7.95
C SER A 384 -11.95 6.22 -9.43
N ASN A 385 -12.52 5.42 -10.34
CA ASN A 385 -12.29 5.56 -11.78
C ASN A 385 -12.53 7.00 -12.24
N GLY A 386 -11.51 7.61 -12.87
CA GLY A 386 -11.57 8.97 -13.38
C GLY A 386 -11.53 10.08 -12.31
N SER A 387 -11.04 9.77 -11.12
CA SER A 387 -10.73 10.78 -10.09
C SER A 387 -9.28 11.17 -10.13
#